data_d0980b5cfc5651c51e7e640742b29dd0
#
_entry.id   d0980b5cfc5651c51e7e640742b29dd0
#
_cell.length_a   1.000
_cell.length_b   1.000
_cell.length_c   1.000
_cell.angle_alpha   90.00
_cell.angle_beta   90.00
_cell.angle_gamma   90.00
#
_symmetry.space_group_name_H-M   'P 1'
#
loop_
_entity.id
_entity.type
_entity.pdbx_description
1 polymer ?
#
loop_
_entity_poly.entity_id
_entity_poly.type
_entity_poly.pdbx_seq_one_letter_code
_entity_poly.pdbx_strand_id
1 'polypeptide(L)'
;MEMTYHVQVERAERVKHIVEDIGIGQVIKEKYIGYGIGGQAGRYICITDTGVTIIKTEDKLKVITMYVTTQRELVSIYGGQKKVPTFLRKKVDHNQSKYTQNGKTIWR
;
A
#
# COMPACT_ATOMS: atom_id res chain seq x y z
N MET A 1 3.34 4.98 14.71
CA MET A 1 2.23 5.21 13.77
C MET A 1 0.97 4.56 14.31
N GLU A 2 -0.09 5.33 14.42
CA GLU A 2 -1.35 4.82 14.93
C GLU A 2 -2.20 4.25 13.79
N MET A 3 -2.84 3.10 14.02
CA MET A 3 -3.72 2.46 13.04
C MET A 3 -5.18 2.72 13.39
N THR A 4 -6.02 2.88 12.36
CA THR A 4 -7.46 3.00 12.56
C THR A 4 -8.06 1.68 13.06
N TYR A 5 -9.24 1.75 13.67
CA TYR A 5 -9.97 0.57 14.12
C TYR A 5 -10.14 -0.47 13.01
N HIS A 6 -10.46 -0.02 11.81
CA HIS A 6 -10.65 -0.91 10.65
C HIS A 6 -9.43 -1.80 10.40
N VAL A 7 -8.22 -1.20 10.42
CA VAL A 7 -6.98 -1.95 10.20
C VAL A 7 -6.71 -2.89 11.38
N GLN A 8 -6.93 -2.42 12.60
CA GLN A 8 -6.61 -3.18 13.81
C GLN A 8 -7.48 -4.43 13.98
N VAL A 9 -8.75 -4.36 13.60
CA VAL A 9 -9.72 -5.44 13.88
C VAL A 9 -10.00 -6.29 12.63
N GLU A 10 -10.39 -5.66 11.52
CA GLU A 10 -10.84 -6.39 10.35
C GLU A 10 -9.72 -6.91 9.47
N ARG A 11 -8.56 -6.25 9.49
CA ARG A 11 -7.43 -6.55 8.61
C ARG A 11 -6.15 -6.87 9.38
N ALA A 12 -6.28 -7.18 10.67
CA ALA A 12 -5.13 -7.41 11.54
C ALA A 12 -4.21 -8.51 11.01
N GLU A 13 -4.76 -9.60 10.49
CA GLU A 13 -3.97 -10.70 9.97
C GLU A 13 -3.16 -10.28 8.74
N ARG A 14 -3.77 -9.53 7.81
CA ARG A 14 -3.06 -9.03 6.64
C ARG A 14 -1.93 -8.09 7.04
N VAL A 15 -2.19 -7.19 7.98
CA VAL A 15 -1.17 -6.27 8.48
C VAL A 15 -0.03 -7.05 9.13
N LYS A 16 -0.35 -8.05 9.94
CA LYS A 16 0.65 -8.90 10.58
C LYS A 16 1.58 -9.55 9.55
N HIS A 17 1.02 -10.17 8.51
CA HIS A 17 1.82 -10.80 7.47
C HIS A 17 2.66 -9.80 6.69
N ILE A 18 2.12 -8.62 6.40
CA ILE A 18 2.90 -7.58 5.73
C ILE A 18 4.09 -7.19 6.59
N VAL A 19 3.89 -6.95 7.88
CA VAL A 19 4.95 -6.55 8.79
C VAL A 19 5.99 -7.65 8.97
N GLU A 20 5.57 -8.89 9.16
CA GLU A 20 6.47 -10.01 9.48
C GLU A 20 7.15 -10.60 8.25
N ASP A 21 6.42 -10.77 7.14
CA ASP A 21 6.91 -11.50 5.99
C ASP A 21 7.55 -10.60 4.93
N ILE A 22 7.03 -9.41 4.74
CA ILE A 22 7.51 -8.47 3.72
C ILE A 22 8.36 -7.37 4.35
N GLY A 23 7.90 -6.83 5.48
CA GLY A 23 8.45 -5.64 6.10
C GLY A 23 7.84 -4.39 5.47
N ILE A 24 7.51 -3.41 6.30
CA ILE A 24 6.92 -2.14 5.82
C ILE A 24 7.91 -1.37 4.97
N GLY A 25 9.20 -1.36 5.37
CA GLY A 25 10.22 -0.60 4.68
C GLY A 25 10.06 0.90 4.88
N GLN A 26 10.59 1.66 3.93
CA GLN A 26 10.53 3.12 3.97
C GLN A 26 9.67 3.64 2.84
N VAL A 27 8.88 4.68 3.12
CA VAL A 27 8.07 5.36 2.11
C VAL A 27 9.00 6.08 1.13
N ILE A 28 8.87 5.74 -0.15
CA ILE A 28 9.68 6.34 -1.23
C ILE A 28 8.86 7.19 -2.19
N LYS A 29 7.54 7.10 -2.14
CA LYS A 29 6.64 7.90 -2.97
C LYS A 29 5.34 8.12 -2.23
N GLU A 30 4.85 9.36 -2.24
CA GLU A 30 3.56 9.72 -1.66
C GLU A 30 2.74 10.49 -2.69
N LYS A 31 1.43 10.27 -2.67
CA LYS A 31 0.49 11.06 -3.47
C LYS A 31 -0.70 11.43 -2.61
N TYR A 32 -0.99 12.74 -2.55
CA TYR A 32 -2.19 13.21 -1.87
C TYR A 32 -3.41 13.04 -2.78
N ILE A 33 -4.46 12.46 -2.25
CA ILE A 33 -5.75 12.40 -2.91
C ILE A 33 -6.70 13.26 -2.10
N GLY A 34 -7.23 14.31 -2.72
CA GLY A 34 -8.16 15.25 -2.07
C GLY A 34 -9.45 14.59 -1.65
N TYR A 35 -10.45 15.40 -1.40
CA TYR A 35 -11.75 14.91 -0.96
C TYR A 35 -12.32 13.92 -1.98
N GLY A 36 -12.68 12.74 -1.48
CA GLY A 36 -13.26 11.71 -2.29
C GLY A 36 -14.75 11.95 -2.54
N ILE A 37 -15.37 11.02 -3.24
CA ILE A 37 -16.81 11.03 -3.49
C ILE A 37 -17.54 10.96 -2.14
N GLY A 38 -18.58 11.79 -1.96
CA GLY A 38 -19.36 11.79 -0.74
C GLY A 38 -18.78 12.64 0.38
N GLY A 39 -17.83 13.52 0.09
CA GLY A 39 -17.26 14.45 1.07
C GLY A 39 -16.29 13.82 2.05
N GLN A 40 -15.72 12.67 1.71
CA GLN A 40 -14.70 12.05 2.54
C GLN A 40 -13.44 12.91 2.57
N ALA A 41 -12.81 12.96 3.75
CA ALA A 41 -11.54 13.66 3.91
C ALA A 41 -10.49 13.11 2.96
N GLY A 42 -9.55 13.97 2.57
CA GLY A 42 -8.40 13.55 1.75
C GLY A 42 -7.55 12.51 2.46
N ARG A 43 -6.68 11.88 1.70
CA ARG A 43 -5.78 10.85 2.21
C ARG A 43 -4.51 10.81 1.41
N TYR A 44 -3.47 10.21 1.99
CA TYR A 44 -2.20 9.98 1.31
C TYR A 44 -2.06 8.52 0.94
N ILE A 45 -1.64 8.28 -0.29
CA ILE A 45 -1.22 6.95 -0.76
C ILE A 45 0.30 6.93 -0.71
N CYS A 46 0.87 6.02 0.09
CA CYS A 46 2.31 5.93 0.29
C CYS A 46 2.79 4.58 -0.23
N ILE A 47 3.83 4.61 -1.07
CA ILE A 47 4.46 3.40 -1.61
C ILE A 47 5.80 3.23 -0.90
N THR A 48 6.07 2.03 -0.39
CA THR A 48 7.33 1.73 0.27
C THR A 48 8.29 0.97 -0.65
N ASP A 49 9.55 0.97 -0.27
CA ASP A 49 10.60 0.27 -1.03
C ASP A 49 10.47 -1.26 -0.98
N THR A 50 9.62 -1.79 -0.13
CA THR A 50 9.35 -3.24 -0.07
C THR A 50 8.12 -3.65 -0.89
N GLY A 51 7.48 -2.70 -1.58
CA GLY A 51 6.30 -3.00 -2.39
C GLY A 51 5.01 -3.07 -1.59
N VAL A 52 4.90 -2.26 -0.55
CA VAL A 52 3.71 -2.15 0.30
C VAL A 52 3.08 -0.79 0.09
N THR A 53 1.75 -0.76 -0.04
CA THR A 53 0.98 0.48 -0.11
C THR A 53 0.36 0.75 1.26
N ILE A 54 0.56 1.96 1.76
CA ILE A 54 -0.01 2.42 3.02
C ILE A 54 -0.91 3.61 2.73
N ILE A 55 -2.17 3.52 3.13
CA ILE A 55 -3.11 4.63 3.01
C ILE A 55 -3.20 5.30 4.37
N LYS A 56 -2.88 6.59 4.41
CA LYS A 56 -2.87 7.38 5.64
C LYS A 56 -3.95 8.45 5.61
N THR A 57 -4.37 8.89 6.80
CA THR A 57 -5.27 10.03 6.95
C THR A 57 -4.59 11.31 6.45
N GLU A 58 -5.39 12.36 6.24
CA GLU A 58 -4.94 13.64 5.71
C GLU A 58 -3.81 14.26 6.54
N ASP A 59 -3.84 14.07 7.85
CA ASP A 59 -2.80 14.56 8.76
C ASP A 59 -1.60 13.61 8.88
N LYS A 60 -1.64 12.47 8.21
CA LYS A 60 -0.61 11.41 8.23
C LYS A 60 -0.41 10.75 9.59
N LEU A 61 -1.29 10.98 10.55
CA LEU A 61 -1.13 10.43 11.90
C LEU A 61 -1.66 9.01 12.04
N LYS A 62 -2.60 8.60 11.17
CA LYS A 62 -3.23 7.28 11.25
C LYS A 62 -3.14 6.55 9.94
N VAL A 63 -2.97 5.24 10.03
CA VAL A 63 -3.03 4.33 8.88
C VAL A 63 -4.47 3.85 8.72
N ILE A 64 -5.04 4.10 7.54
CA ILE A 64 -6.39 3.64 7.20
C ILE A 64 -6.34 2.17 6.79
N THR A 65 -5.38 1.82 5.95
CA THR A 65 -5.18 0.44 5.48
C THR A 65 -3.78 0.28 4.91
N MET A 66 -3.34 -0.95 4.75
CA MET A 66 -2.13 -1.27 4.01
C MET A 66 -2.33 -2.59 3.26
N TYR A 67 -1.65 -2.71 2.13
CA TYR A 67 -1.77 -3.90 1.29
C TYR A 67 -0.56 -4.03 0.37
N VAL A 68 -0.43 -5.20 -0.25
CA VAL A 68 0.63 -5.44 -1.23
C VAL A 68 0.35 -4.60 -2.48
N THR A 69 1.33 -3.78 -2.89
CA THR A 69 1.18 -2.87 -4.03
C THR A 69 0.92 -3.65 -5.32
N THR A 70 0.09 -3.10 -6.21
CA THR A 70 -0.14 -3.65 -7.55
C THR A 70 0.64 -2.85 -8.58
N GLN A 71 0.94 -3.47 -9.74
CA GLN A 71 1.58 -2.78 -10.85
C GLN A 71 0.75 -1.60 -11.35
N ARG A 72 -0.56 -1.79 -11.41
CA ARG A 72 -1.50 -0.75 -11.83
C ARG A 72 -1.39 0.48 -10.92
N GLU A 73 -1.29 0.26 -9.62
CA GLU A 73 -1.16 1.34 -8.65
C GLU A 73 0.16 2.09 -8.82
N LEU A 74 1.26 1.36 -9.06
CA LEU A 74 2.55 2.00 -9.33
C LEU A 74 2.47 2.94 -10.52
N VAL A 75 1.89 2.48 -11.63
CA VAL A 75 1.75 3.30 -12.83
C VAL A 75 0.94 4.56 -12.51
N SER A 76 -0.15 4.42 -11.78
CA SER A 76 -1.01 5.54 -11.39
C SER A 76 -0.27 6.54 -10.51
N ILE A 77 0.44 6.08 -9.49
CA ILE A 77 1.11 6.93 -8.51
C ILE A 77 2.33 7.64 -9.11
N TYR A 78 3.11 6.94 -9.94
CA TYR A 78 4.31 7.51 -10.56
C TYR A 78 4.00 8.33 -11.83
N GLY A 79 2.77 8.22 -12.35
CA GLY A 79 2.37 8.99 -13.52
C GLY A 79 2.83 8.39 -14.85
N GLY A 80 3.09 7.09 -14.90
CA GLY A 80 3.46 6.37 -16.12
C GLY A 80 4.38 5.21 -15.85
N GLN A 81 4.27 4.18 -16.67
CA GLN A 81 5.05 2.95 -16.50
C GLN A 81 6.57 3.20 -16.54
N LYS A 82 7.01 4.12 -17.42
CA LYS A 82 8.43 4.43 -17.55
C LYS A 82 9.01 5.17 -16.35
N LYS A 83 8.15 5.77 -15.53
CA LYS A 83 8.57 6.52 -14.34
C LYS A 83 8.73 5.65 -13.10
N VAL A 84 8.27 4.41 -13.15
CA VAL A 84 8.37 3.49 -12.02
C VAL A 84 9.79 2.92 -11.96
N PRO A 85 10.48 3.01 -10.80
CA PRO A 85 11.81 2.41 -10.65
C PRO A 85 11.78 0.91 -10.93
N THR A 86 12.81 0.42 -11.63
CA THR A 86 12.90 -0.99 -12.03
C THR A 86 12.89 -1.92 -10.80
N PHE A 87 13.65 -1.58 -9.76
CA PHE A 87 13.69 -2.41 -8.55
C PHE A 87 12.31 -2.57 -7.91
N LEU A 88 11.51 -1.51 -7.96
CA LEU A 88 10.17 -1.51 -7.36
C LEU A 88 9.21 -2.37 -8.18
N ARG A 89 9.29 -2.30 -9.51
CA ARG A 89 8.49 -3.18 -10.38
C ARG A 89 8.78 -4.65 -10.10
N LYS A 90 10.06 -4.98 -9.96
CA LYS A 90 10.48 -6.35 -9.66
C LYS A 90 9.99 -6.79 -8.28
N LYS A 91 10.08 -5.91 -7.31
CA LYS A 91 9.63 -6.21 -5.95
C LYS A 91 8.12 -6.45 -5.90
N VAL A 92 7.36 -5.63 -6.60
CA VAL A 92 5.90 -5.78 -6.68
C VAL A 92 5.54 -7.07 -7.40
N ASP A 93 6.21 -7.40 -8.50
CA ASP A 93 5.98 -8.67 -9.21
C ASP A 93 6.25 -9.86 -8.28
N HIS A 94 7.33 -9.82 -7.54
CA HIS A 94 7.67 -10.87 -6.58
C HIS A 94 6.58 -11.03 -5.52
N ASN A 95 6.12 -9.93 -4.94
CA ASN A 95 5.09 -9.95 -3.91
C ASN A 95 3.76 -10.46 -4.46
N GLN A 96 3.37 -10.02 -5.65
CA GLN A 96 2.13 -10.47 -6.28
C GLN A 96 2.17 -11.97 -6.55
N SER A 97 3.29 -12.48 -7.05
CA SER A 97 3.47 -13.90 -7.31
C SER A 97 3.41 -14.73 -6.02
N LYS A 98 4.00 -14.23 -4.96
CA LYS A 98 4.11 -14.97 -3.70
C LYS A 98 2.88 -14.87 -2.81
N TYR A 99 2.24 -13.70 -2.77
CA TYR A 99 1.20 -13.40 -1.78
C TYR A 99 -0.19 -13.20 -2.34
N THR A 100 -0.38 -13.25 -3.67
CA THR A 100 -1.70 -13.08 -4.26
C THR A 100 -2.03 -14.22 -5.23
N GLN A 101 -3.32 -14.51 -5.35
CA GLN A 101 -3.83 -15.46 -6.32
C GLN A 101 -5.18 -14.97 -6.81
N ASN A 102 -5.36 -14.90 -8.15
CA ASN A 102 -6.61 -14.42 -8.77
C ASN A 102 -7.03 -13.04 -8.24
N GLY A 103 -6.06 -12.16 -8.03
CA GLY A 103 -6.31 -10.81 -7.54
C GLY A 103 -6.61 -10.71 -6.05
N LYS A 104 -6.57 -11.81 -5.32
CA LYS A 104 -6.82 -11.83 -3.88
C LYS A 104 -5.53 -12.14 -3.13
N THR A 105 -5.33 -11.47 -2.01
CA THR A 105 -4.18 -11.74 -1.15
C THR A 105 -4.35 -13.08 -0.46
N ILE A 106 -3.33 -13.93 -0.59
CA ILE A 106 -3.25 -15.20 0.13
C ILE A 106 -1.95 -15.22 0.93
N TRP A 107 -2.01 -15.69 2.17
CA TRP A 107 -0.84 -15.80 3.04
C TRP A 107 -0.55 -17.28 3.29
N ARG A 108 0.68 -17.65 3.05
CA ARG A 108 1.12 -19.05 3.19
C ARG A 108 2.10 -19.22 4.32
#